data_cd9a2c8da28205dbe7790adead55d974
#
_entry.id   cd9a2c8da28205dbe7790adead55d974
#
_cell.length_a   1.000
_cell.length_b   1.000
_cell.length_c   1.000
_cell.angle_alpha   90.00
_cell.angle_beta   90.00
_cell.angle_gamma   90.00
#
_symmetry.space_group_name_H-M   'P 1'
#
loop_
_entity.id
_entity.type
_entity.pdbx_description
1 polymer ?
#
loop_
_entity_poly.entity_id
_entity_poly.type
_entity_poly.pdbx_seq_one_letter_code
_entity_poly.pdbx_strand_id
1 'polypeptide(L)'
;MKQAKIWALLALAIFSKNQAQNYLNYSVNNAHSHNDYEQKVPFWEAYYADFGSIEADVFLVKDQLWVAHSEKELSADRTLESLYLNNISKQIKLNKGNIYPDGNKKLQLLIDVKQDYKTTLAALVSSLKKYPEITNSPSIKIVITGGRPQPNDFKNYPSYLYFDGDLNKNYADDELKRVGLFSADLQDFIKWNGKGIPRDEEILKIKKAVDNAHAQQKAIRFYGAPDFTNAWINLIDLGVDYINTDHIPDLKKFLNTIPKNFYKNTRNYETYIPTYKTDGITKKVKNVILLIPDGTSLPQYYAAFTANKGKLNVFNMKATGLSKTNSSNAYITDSAPGSTAFATGVKTKNTFVGVDGMGKALAQIPDIIAEKGMVSGLISTGDITDATPADFYAHSDNRNSSETILKDFISSKTKILIGGPTSGLTPENAQKIKEAKIDLYQDLKSVNTIEKRTLVIDPLASKRMTDGRGNWLSDAFDLTLNNLKDNKKGFFMMVEASQTDGGGHSNNLEQLVTELLDFDHVVGKAMKFADDNKETLVVVVGDHETGGLTLLDGSLKEGWVFGNFSTNDHTSIPSSVFAYGPNSKEFTGLFENTEIFNKIMTAYGIQK
;
A
#
# COMPACT_ATOMS: atom_id res chain seq x y z
N MET A 1 3.01 -16.54 -41.35
CA MET A 1 2.83 -16.98 -39.94
C MET A 1 3.91 -16.48 -38.98
N LYS A 2 5.22 -16.44 -39.30
CA LYS A 2 6.26 -15.91 -38.37
C LYS A 2 6.19 -14.39 -38.15
N GLN A 3 5.87 -13.59 -39.16
CA GLN A 3 5.74 -12.13 -39.01
C GLN A 3 4.52 -11.70 -38.17
N ALA A 4 3.38 -12.40 -38.28
CA ALA A 4 2.20 -12.13 -37.46
C ALA A 4 2.42 -12.40 -35.97
N LYS A 5 3.25 -13.40 -35.63
CA LYS A 5 3.65 -13.68 -34.24
C LYS A 5 4.60 -12.62 -33.66
N ILE A 6 5.46 -12.01 -34.50
CA ILE A 6 6.38 -10.95 -34.07
C ILE A 6 5.60 -9.64 -33.82
N TRP A 7 4.59 -9.32 -34.64
CA TRP A 7 3.72 -8.16 -34.42
C TRP A 7 2.81 -8.32 -33.20
N ALA A 8 2.32 -9.54 -32.94
CA ALA A 8 1.55 -9.82 -31.71
C ALA A 8 2.40 -9.73 -30.44
N LEU A 9 3.67 -10.17 -30.49
CA LEU A 9 4.63 -10.04 -29.39
C LEU A 9 5.10 -8.58 -29.18
N LEU A 10 5.26 -7.80 -30.24
CA LEU A 10 5.57 -6.37 -30.17
C LEU A 10 4.37 -5.56 -29.65
N ALA A 11 3.16 -5.88 -30.09
CA ALA A 11 1.93 -5.28 -29.55
C ALA A 11 1.77 -5.58 -28.07
N LEU A 12 1.96 -6.83 -27.62
CA LEU A 12 1.94 -7.21 -26.20
C LEU A 12 3.03 -6.49 -25.37
N ALA A 13 4.22 -6.26 -25.95
CA ALA A 13 5.31 -5.58 -25.26
C ALA A 13 5.11 -4.06 -25.14
N ILE A 14 4.37 -3.45 -26.06
CA ILE A 14 3.97 -2.04 -25.98
C ILE A 14 2.83 -1.87 -24.97
N PHE A 15 1.95 -2.85 -24.85
CA PHE A 15 0.84 -2.86 -23.87
C PHE A 15 1.34 -2.86 -22.42
N SER A 16 2.45 -3.55 -22.11
CA SER A 16 2.94 -3.68 -20.73
C SER A 16 3.58 -2.41 -20.15
N LYS A 17 4.00 -1.47 -20.97
CA LYS A 17 4.63 -0.22 -20.49
C LYS A 17 3.64 0.82 -19.98
N ASN A 18 2.37 0.78 -20.41
CA ASN A 18 1.39 1.83 -20.10
C ASN A 18 0.52 1.56 -18.87
N GLN A 19 0.32 0.31 -18.43
CA GLN A 19 -0.61 0.00 -17.35
C GLN A 19 -0.29 0.71 -16.03
N ALA A 20 0.97 0.70 -15.60
CA ALA A 20 1.36 1.33 -14.33
C ALA A 20 1.23 2.87 -14.32
N GLN A 21 1.29 3.50 -15.49
CA GLN A 21 1.19 4.94 -15.63
C GLN A 21 -0.27 5.42 -15.62
N ASN A 22 -1.22 4.55 -15.96
CA ASN A 22 -2.64 4.88 -16.00
C ASN A 22 -3.20 5.16 -14.61
N TYR A 23 -2.91 4.32 -13.59
CA TYR A 23 -3.46 4.50 -12.25
C TYR A 23 -3.22 5.88 -11.66
N LEU A 24 -1.99 6.40 -11.78
CA LEU A 24 -1.60 7.69 -11.20
C LEU A 24 -2.25 8.90 -11.88
N ASN A 25 -2.86 8.71 -13.04
CA ASN A 25 -3.59 9.76 -13.76
C ASN A 25 -5.07 9.85 -13.34
N TYR A 26 -5.59 8.86 -12.61
CA TYR A 26 -6.96 8.86 -12.14
C TYR A 26 -7.11 9.56 -10.80
N SER A 27 -8.20 10.29 -10.70
CA SER A 27 -8.59 11.03 -9.49
C SER A 27 -10.11 11.10 -9.41
N VAL A 28 -10.64 11.76 -8.39
CA VAL A 28 -12.09 12.02 -8.27
C VAL A 28 -12.68 12.78 -9.47
N ASN A 29 -11.85 13.44 -10.28
CA ASN A 29 -12.31 14.04 -11.55
C ASN A 29 -12.79 13.00 -12.58
N ASN A 30 -12.36 11.75 -12.45
CA ASN A 30 -12.75 10.62 -13.27
C ASN A 30 -13.97 9.86 -12.72
N ALA A 31 -14.51 10.30 -11.58
CA ALA A 31 -15.68 9.69 -10.98
C ALA A 31 -16.98 10.28 -11.56
N HIS A 32 -17.95 9.41 -11.81
CA HIS A 32 -19.29 9.76 -12.26
C HIS A 32 -20.33 9.23 -11.26
N SER A 33 -21.08 10.14 -10.64
CA SER A 33 -22.24 9.80 -9.81
C SER A 33 -23.39 9.40 -10.72
N HIS A 34 -23.61 8.10 -10.86
CA HIS A 34 -24.71 7.51 -11.61
C HIS A 34 -25.99 7.60 -10.77
N ASN A 35 -27.12 7.91 -11.40
CA ASN A 35 -28.38 8.12 -10.69
C ASN A 35 -28.25 9.01 -9.44
N ASP A 36 -27.49 10.10 -9.53
CA ASP A 36 -27.13 10.94 -8.36
C ASP A 36 -28.35 11.39 -7.56
N TYR A 37 -29.49 11.55 -8.22
CA TYR A 37 -30.76 11.92 -7.58
C TYR A 37 -31.29 10.85 -6.61
N GLU A 38 -30.77 9.63 -6.60
CA GLU A 38 -31.10 8.56 -5.64
C GLU A 38 -30.25 8.62 -4.37
N GLN A 39 -29.19 9.43 -4.35
CA GLN A 39 -28.38 9.65 -3.17
C GLN A 39 -29.21 10.32 -2.05
N LYS A 40 -28.81 10.13 -0.79
CA LYS A 40 -29.50 10.75 0.37
C LYS A 40 -29.59 12.25 0.26
N VAL A 41 -28.56 12.89 -0.27
CA VAL A 41 -28.48 14.33 -0.50
C VAL A 41 -28.00 14.57 -1.94
N PRO A 42 -28.90 14.50 -2.94
CA PRO A 42 -28.58 14.66 -4.35
C PRO A 42 -27.73 15.91 -4.61
N PHE A 43 -26.85 15.86 -5.62
CA PHE A 43 -25.83 16.86 -5.91
C PHE A 43 -24.74 16.98 -4.85
N TRP A 44 -25.11 17.12 -3.57
CA TRP A 44 -24.15 17.51 -2.53
C TRP A 44 -23.16 16.39 -2.18
N GLU A 45 -23.57 15.13 -2.20
CA GLU A 45 -22.65 14.03 -1.92
C GLU A 45 -21.55 13.96 -2.98
N ALA A 46 -21.90 14.02 -4.26
CA ALA A 46 -20.94 14.03 -5.36
C ALA A 46 -20.11 15.33 -5.40
N TYR A 47 -20.73 16.47 -5.12
CA TYR A 47 -20.06 17.77 -5.06
C TYR A 47 -18.97 17.81 -3.97
N TYR A 48 -19.29 17.41 -2.74
CA TYR A 48 -18.30 17.33 -1.65
C TYR A 48 -17.31 16.16 -1.80
N ALA A 49 -17.61 15.24 -2.68
CA ALA A 49 -16.65 14.23 -3.11
C ALA A 49 -15.70 14.74 -4.21
N ASP A 50 -15.88 15.97 -4.70
CA ASP A 50 -15.14 16.58 -5.82
C ASP A 50 -15.27 15.79 -7.14
N PHE A 51 -16.38 15.12 -7.37
CA PHE A 51 -16.60 14.31 -8.58
C PHE A 51 -16.63 15.15 -9.85
N GLY A 52 -16.03 14.62 -10.92
CA GLY A 52 -15.98 15.29 -12.23
C GLY A 52 -17.28 15.17 -13.05
N SER A 53 -18.23 14.30 -12.67
CA SER A 53 -19.46 14.09 -13.42
C SER A 53 -20.62 13.64 -12.51
N ILE A 54 -21.81 14.18 -12.76
CA ILE A 54 -23.06 13.89 -12.02
C ILE A 54 -24.19 13.65 -13.06
N GLU A 55 -25.05 12.67 -12.82
CA GLU A 55 -26.18 12.32 -13.67
C GLU A 55 -27.52 12.70 -13.06
N ALA A 56 -28.43 13.25 -13.89
CA ALA A 56 -29.81 13.56 -13.53
C ALA A 56 -30.75 13.11 -14.62
N ASP A 57 -31.67 12.20 -14.28
CA ASP A 57 -32.74 11.72 -15.18
C ASP A 57 -33.92 12.68 -15.16
N VAL A 58 -34.39 13.13 -16.30
CA VAL A 58 -35.42 14.15 -16.38
C VAL A 58 -36.64 13.71 -17.17
N PHE A 59 -37.81 14.07 -16.63
CA PHE A 59 -39.12 13.97 -17.25
C PHE A 59 -39.74 15.36 -17.35
N LEU A 60 -40.39 15.67 -18.47
CA LEU A 60 -41.16 16.92 -18.64
C LEU A 60 -42.57 16.73 -18.08
N VAL A 61 -42.91 17.43 -17.00
CA VAL A 61 -44.23 17.40 -16.37
C VAL A 61 -44.73 18.83 -16.19
N LYS A 62 -45.82 19.21 -16.84
CA LYS A 62 -46.44 20.56 -16.74
C LYS A 62 -45.40 21.69 -16.88
N ASP A 63 -44.59 21.63 -17.94
CA ASP A 63 -43.53 22.60 -18.28
C ASP A 63 -42.38 22.69 -17.27
N GLN A 64 -42.27 21.75 -16.34
CA GLN A 64 -41.17 21.61 -15.41
C GLN A 64 -40.41 20.30 -15.65
N LEU A 65 -39.09 20.32 -15.42
CA LEU A 65 -38.24 19.14 -15.49
C LEU A 65 -38.19 18.47 -14.13
N TRP A 66 -38.91 17.36 -13.97
CA TRP A 66 -38.90 16.55 -12.75
C TRP A 66 -37.83 15.48 -12.84
N VAL A 67 -37.24 15.13 -11.71
CA VAL A 67 -36.09 14.20 -11.63
C VAL A 67 -36.52 12.92 -10.93
N ALA A 68 -36.41 11.79 -11.63
CA ALA A 68 -36.71 10.46 -11.11
C ALA A 68 -36.14 9.38 -12.04
N HIS A 69 -36.00 8.15 -11.56
CA HIS A 69 -35.61 7.01 -12.41
C HIS A 69 -36.78 6.53 -13.30
N SER A 70 -37.97 6.58 -12.78
CA SER A 70 -39.17 6.16 -13.50
C SER A 70 -40.34 7.12 -13.28
N GLU A 71 -41.37 7.07 -14.18
CA GLU A 71 -42.58 7.89 -14.06
C GLU A 71 -43.33 7.68 -12.72
N LYS A 72 -43.19 6.51 -12.10
CA LYS A 72 -43.87 6.18 -10.85
C LYS A 72 -43.28 6.90 -9.62
N GLU A 73 -42.05 7.38 -9.74
CA GLU A 73 -41.29 8.05 -8.68
C GLU A 73 -41.32 9.58 -8.79
N LEU A 74 -42.05 10.10 -9.79
CA LEU A 74 -42.13 11.53 -10.01
C LEU A 74 -42.76 12.26 -8.83
N SER A 75 -42.11 13.35 -8.40
CA SER A 75 -42.54 14.21 -7.30
C SER A 75 -42.30 15.68 -7.61
N ALA A 76 -43.26 16.54 -7.28
CA ALA A 76 -43.22 17.96 -7.62
C ALA A 76 -42.10 18.76 -6.91
N ASP A 77 -41.58 18.26 -5.79
CA ASP A 77 -40.49 18.84 -5.04
C ASP A 77 -39.10 18.44 -5.57
N ARG A 78 -39.05 17.43 -6.47
CA ARG A 78 -37.83 16.89 -7.05
C ARG A 78 -37.66 17.35 -8.49
N THR A 79 -37.33 18.63 -8.68
CA THR A 79 -37.11 19.19 -10.01
C THR A 79 -35.64 19.37 -10.32
N LEU A 80 -35.27 19.44 -11.61
CA LEU A 80 -33.89 19.74 -12.01
C LEU A 80 -33.40 21.07 -11.40
N GLU A 81 -34.32 22.05 -11.30
CA GLU A 81 -33.99 23.33 -10.66
C GLU A 81 -33.72 23.18 -9.17
N SER A 82 -34.59 22.48 -8.42
CA SER A 82 -34.45 22.35 -6.97
C SER A 82 -33.26 21.50 -6.55
N LEU A 83 -32.99 20.39 -7.24
CA LEU A 83 -31.94 19.46 -6.90
C LEU A 83 -30.56 19.89 -7.43
N TYR A 84 -30.50 20.49 -8.63
CA TYR A 84 -29.21 20.73 -9.30
C TYR A 84 -28.97 22.20 -9.66
N LEU A 85 -29.84 22.86 -10.49
CA LEU A 85 -29.47 24.15 -11.05
C LEU A 85 -29.32 25.26 -10.01
N ASN A 86 -30.19 25.31 -8.98
CA ASN A 86 -30.06 26.26 -7.88
C ASN A 86 -28.76 26.07 -7.10
N ASN A 87 -28.39 24.82 -6.84
CA ASN A 87 -27.18 24.50 -6.10
C ASN A 87 -25.92 24.83 -6.89
N ILE A 88 -25.87 24.43 -8.17
CA ILE A 88 -24.77 24.75 -9.10
C ILE A 88 -24.61 26.26 -9.22
N SER A 89 -25.69 27.00 -9.48
CA SER A 89 -25.71 28.46 -9.57
C SER A 89 -25.12 29.11 -8.30
N LYS A 90 -25.57 28.65 -7.12
CA LYS A 90 -25.07 29.13 -5.83
C LYS A 90 -23.58 28.91 -5.69
N GLN A 91 -23.08 27.71 -6.04
CA GLN A 91 -21.63 27.40 -5.91
C GLN A 91 -20.79 28.23 -6.89
N ILE A 92 -21.23 28.38 -8.15
CA ILE A 92 -20.53 29.23 -9.13
C ILE A 92 -20.42 30.68 -8.64
N LYS A 93 -21.49 31.23 -8.07
CA LYS A 93 -21.47 32.59 -7.49
C LYS A 93 -20.50 32.70 -6.30
N LEU A 94 -20.53 31.72 -5.38
CA LEU A 94 -19.62 31.68 -4.23
C LEU A 94 -18.15 31.55 -4.65
N ASN A 95 -17.87 30.77 -5.67
CA ASN A 95 -16.52 30.46 -6.14
C ASN A 95 -16.07 31.34 -7.31
N LYS A 96 -16.66 32.54 -7.45
CA LYS A 96 -16.25 33.57 -8.43
C LYS A 96 -16.20 33.08 -9.89
N GLY A 97 -17.21 32.34 -10.29
CA GLY A 97 -17.39 31.83 -11.66
C GLY A 97 -17.03 30.35 -11.86
N ASN A 98 -16.48 29.68 -10.85
CA ASN A 98 -16.15 28.25 -10.91
C ASN A 98 -17.09 27.43 -10.04
N ILE A 99 -17.35 26.18 -10.46
CA ILE A 99 -18.20 25.26 -9.68
C ILE A 99 -17.50 24.86 -8.37
N TYR A 100 -16.20 24.56 -8.40
CA TYR A 100 -15.38 24.23 -7.24
C TYR A 100 -14.50 25.41 -6.81
N PRO A 101 -14.12 25.49 -5.52
CA PRO A 101 -13.14 26.48 -5.05
C PRO A 101 -11.81 26.41 -5.78
N ASP A 102 -11.38 25.20 -6.16
CA ASP A 102 -10.25 24.98 -7.06
C ASP A 102 -10.70 25.25 -8.49
N GLY A 103 -10.27 26.37 -9.07
CA GLY A 103 -10.63 26.82 -10.41
C GLY A 103 -10.21 25.89 -11.55
N ASN A 104 -9.36 24.88 -11.29
CA ASN A 104 -8.94 23.88 -12.27
C ASN A 104 -9.94 22.72 -12.39
N LYS A 105 -10.78 22.51 -11.38
CA LYS A 105 -11.78 21.44 -11.36
C LYS A 105 -13.02 21.82 -12.16
N LYS A 106 -13.55 20.85 -12.88
CA LYS A 106 -14.76 20.99 -13.71
C LYS A 106 -15.80 19.96 -13.31
N LEU A 107 -17.06 20.28 -13.55
CA LEU A 107 -18.18 19.37 -13.36
C LEU A 107 -18.94 19.18 -14.67
N GLN A 108 -19.12 17.94 -15.07
CA GLN A 108 -20.07 17.56 -16.11
C GLN A 108 -21.41 17.27 -15.45
N LEU A 109 -22.47 17.99 -15.87
CA LEU A 109 -23.84 17.63 -15.57
C LEU A 109 -24.38 16.84 -16.75
N LEU A 110 -24.57 15.54 -16.58
CA LEU A 110 -25.17 14.66 -17.57
C LEU A 110 -26.67 14.61 -17.31
N ILE A 111 -27.45 15.04 -18.29
CA ILE A 111 -28.91 15.09 -18.20
C ILE A 111 -29.47 13.99 -19.10
N ASP A 112 -30.05 12.96 -18.47
CA ASP A 112 -30.70 11.86 -19.20
C ASP A 112 -32.17 12.18 -19.46
N VAL A 113 -32.50 12.37 -20.71
CA VAL A 113 -33.86 12.69 -21.16
C VAL A 113 -34.65 11.42 -21.38
N LYS A 114 -35.64 11.16 -20.51
CA LYS A 114 -36.42 9.92 -20.47
C LYS A 114 -37.66 9.92 -21.40
N GLN A 115 -37.99 11.06 -22.00
CA GLN A 115 -39.19 11.23 -22.84
C GLN A 115 -38.84 11.85 -24.21
N ASP A 116 -39.85 12.43 -24.90
CA ASP A 116 -39.60 13.17 -26.14
C ASP A 116 -38.57 14.29 -25.91
N TYR A 117 -37.47 14.20 -26.64
CA TYR A 117 -36.37 15.15 -26.46
C TYR A 117 -36.70 16.55 -26.95
N LYS A 118 -37.58 16.73 -27.95
CA LYS A 118 -37.84 18.05 -28.55
C LYS A 118 -38.48 18.96 -27.52
N THR A 119 -39.55 18.50 -26.89
CA THR A 119 -40.27 19.27 -25.88
C THR A 119 -39.45 19.40 -24.60
N THR A 120 -38.75 18.34 -24.18
CA THR A 120 -37.92 18.33 -22.98
C THR A 120 -36.73 19.27 -23.11
N LEU A 121 -36.03 19.29 -24.26
CA LEU A 121 -34.91 20.22 -24.48
C LEU A 121 -35.37 21.67 -24.64
N ALA A 122 -36.55 21.93 -25.18
CA ALA A 122 -37.11 23.28 -25.21
C ALA A 122 -37.36 23.80 -23.80
N ALA A 123 -37.93 22.98 -22.91
CA ALA A 123 -38.11 23.30 -21.50
C ALA A 123 -36.77 23.50 -20.78
N LEU A 124 -35.76 22.62 -21.02
CA LEU A 124 -34.41 22.73 -20.45
C LEU A 124 -33.73 24.05 -20.85
N VAL A 125 -33.77 24.41 -22.14
CA VAL A 125 -33.22 25.69 -22.64
C VAL A 125 -33.92 26.87 -22.00
N SER A 126 -35.25 26.79 -21.83
CA SER A 126 -36.02 27.83 -21.14
C SER A 126 -35.63 27.95 -19.66
N SER A 127 -35.44 26.84 -18.98
CA SER A 127 -34.98 26.81 -17.57
C SER A 127 -33.58 27.40 -17.45
N LEU A 128 -32.62 26.94 -18.29
CA LEU A 128 -31.22 27.39 -18.26
C LEU A 128 -31.04 28.88 -18.54
N LYS A 129 -31.95 29.53 -19.26
CA LYS A 129 -31.93 31.00 -19.45
C LYS A 129 -32.02 31.77 -18.13
N LYS A 130 -32.57 31.18 -17.08
CA LYS A 130 -32.63 31.76 -15.71
C LYS A 130 -31.30 31.70 -14.98
N TYR A 131 -30.33 30.94 -15.50
CA TYR A 131 -29.03 30.66 -14.86
C TYR A 131 -27.86 31.02 -15.79
N PRO A 132 -27.68 32.30 -16.15
CA PRO A 132 -26.58 32.71 -17.04
C PRO A 132 -25.18 32.38 -16.48
N GLU A 133 -25.02 32.33 -15.17
CA GLU A 133 -23.78 31.89 -14.53
C GLU A 133 -23.43 30.44 -14.84
N ILE A 134 -24.39 29.56 -15.00
CA ILE A 134 -24.17 28.16 -15.39
C ILE A 134 -23.75 28.07 -16.85
N THR A 135 -24.53 28.70 -17.73
CA THR A 135 -24.33 28.60 -19.19
C THR A 135 -23.06 29.31 -19.66
N ASN A 136 -22.53 30.27 -18.89
CA ASN A 136 -21.31 31.02 -19.19
C ASN A 136 -20.08 30.51 -18.40
N SER A 137 -20.26 29.59 -17.45
CA SER A 137 -19.12 29.08 -16.65
C SER A 137 -18.26 28.11 -17.46
N PRO A 138 -16.95 28.32 -17.56
CA PRO A 138 -16.04 27.37 -18.20
C PRO A 138 -15.81 26.09 -17.39
N SER A 139 -16.29 26.06 -16.14
CA SER A 139 -16.13 24.92 -15.21
C SER A 139 -17.31 23.97 -15.21
N ILE A 140 -18.40 24.29 -15.96
CA ILE A 140 -19.56 23.42 -16.13
C ILE A 140 -19.66 22.96 -17.58
N LYS A 141 -19.94 21.68 -17.77
CA LYS A 141 -20.24 21.07 -19.06
C LYS A 141 -21.61 20.39 -18.97
N ILE A 142 -22.58 20.84 -19.75
CA ILE A 142 -23.90 20.22 -19.77
C ILE A 142 -23.98 19.26 -20.96
N VAL A 143 -24.21 17.98 -20.69
CA VAL A 143 -24.28 16.92 -21.71
C VAL A 143 -25.65 16.25 -21.66
N ILE A 144 -26.28 16.12 -22.80
CA ILE A 144 -27.59 15.47 -22.97
C ILE A 144 -27.36 14.02 -23.38
N THR A 145 -27.94 13.09 -22.62
CA THR A 145 -28.02 11.66 -22.96
C THR A 145 -29.47 11.18 -23.04
N GLY A 146 -29.69 9.89 -23.29
CA GLY A 146 -31.02 9.33 -23.50
C GLY A 146 -31.67 9.86 -24.79
N GLY A 147 -32.87 10.44 -24.68
CA GLY A 147 -33.55 11.09 -25.78
C GLY A 147 -32.82 12.34 -26.26
N ARG A 148 -32.24 12.32 -27.48
CA ARG A 148 -31.45 13.42 -28.04
C ARG A 148 -31.58 13.55 -29.55
N PRO A 149 -31.28 14.74 -30.14
CA PRO A 149 -31.33 14.96 -31.57
C PRO A 149 -30.30 14.11 -32.33
N GLN A 150 -30.49 13.97 -33.63
CA GLN A 150 -29.47 13.40 -34.52
C GLN A 150 -28.30 14.39 -34.68
N PRO A 151 -27.07 13.92 -34.98
CA PRO A 151 -25.88 14.78 -35.05
C PRO A 151 -26.03 16.03 -35.92
N ASN A 152 -26.64 15.93 -37.09
CA ASN A 152 -26.88 17.04 -38.00
C ASN A 152 -27.80 18.15 -37.44
N ASP A 153 -28.56 17.83 -36.37
CA ASP A 153 -29.46 18.76 -35.69
C ASP A 153 -28.83 19.42 -34.45
N PHE A 154 -27.61 19.00 -34.00
CA PHE A 154 -26.94 19.59 -32.83
C PHE A 154 -26.76 21.11 -32.94
N LYS A 155 -26.56 21.62 -34.16
CA LYS A 155 -26.43 23.04 -34.45
C LYS A 155 -27.69 23.87 -34.14
N ASN A 156 -28.85 23.24 -34.05
CA ASN A 156 -30.14 23.90 -33.76
C ASN A 156 -30.28 24.23 -32.24
N TYR A 157 -29.37 23.75 -31.41
CA TYR A 157 -29.40 23.97 -29.96
C TYR A 157 -28.28 24.92 -29.51
N PRO A 158 -28.43 25.62 -28.36
CA PRO A 158 -27.44 26.53 -27.82
C PRO A 158 -26.04 25.88 -27.68
N SER A 159 -24.97 26.64 -27.89
CA SER A 159 -23.60 26.15 -27.94
C SER A 159 -23.09 25.56 -26.59
N TYR A 160 -23.72 25.92 -25.48
CA TYR A 160 -23.40 25.39 -24.14
C TYR A 160 -23.95 23.98 -23.90
N LEU A 161 -24.85 23.46 -24.77
CA LEU A 161 -25.33 22.07 -24.71
C LEU A 161 -24.42 21.18 -25.54
N TYR A 162 -23.93 20.12 -24.95
CA TYR A 162 -23.27 19.01 -25.62
C TYR A 162 -24.20 17.79 -25.64
N PHE A 163 -23.85 16.81 -26.43
CA PHE A 163 -24.65 15.60 -26.61
C PHE A 163 -23.77 14.37 -26.37
N ASP A 164 -24.35 13.33 -25.79
CA ASP A 164 -23.72 12.04 -25.69
C ASP A 164 -23.60 11.39 -27.08
N GLY A 165 -22.41 10.89 -27.40
CA GLY A 165 -22.13 10.27 -28.69
C GLY A 165 -22.60 8.82 -28.76
N ASP A 166 -22.63 8.30 -29.99
CA ASP A 166 -22.86 6.90 -30.31
C ASP A 166 -21.62 6.36 -31.03
N LEU A 167 -20.97 5.38 -30.45
CA LEU A 167 -19.72 4.79 -30.98
C LEU A 167 -19.87 4.16 -32.36
N ASN A 168 -21.10 3.87 -32.78
CA ASN A 168 -21.42 3.28 -34.09
C ASN A 168 -21.70 4.33 -35.18
N LYS A 169 -21.62 5.63 -34.84
CA LYS A 169 -21.85 6.73 -35.77
C LYS A 169 -20.57 7.42 -36.17
N ASN A 170 -20.53 7.90 -37.41
CA ASN A 170 -19.52 8.83 -37.88
C ASN A 170 -20.04 10.25 -37.70
N TYR A 171 -19.19 11.16 -37.27
CA TYR A 171 -19.49 12.57 -37.04
C TYR A 171 -18.69 13.46 -37.99
N ALA A 172 -19.33 14.47 -38.56
CA ALA A 172 -18.62 15.57 -39.17
C ALA A 172 -17.91 16.42 -38.10
N ASP A 173 -16.91 17.20 -38.48
CA ASP A 173 -16.04 17.96 -37.52
C ASP A 173 -16.87 18.94 -36.66
N ASP A 174 -17.89 19.55 -37.21
CA ASP A 174 -18.79 20.46 -36.48
C ASP A 174 -19.75 19.71 -35.54
N GLU A 175 -20.21 18.53 -35.92
CA GLU A 175 -21.00 17.64 -35.09
C GLU A 175 -20.16 17.08 -33.93
N LEU A 176 -18.94 16.62 -34.23
CA LEU A 176 -18.02 16.07 -33.23
C LEU A 176 -17.66 17.11 -32.16
N LYS A 177 -17.54 18.40 -32.50
CA LYS A 177 -17.35 19.48 -31.51
C LYS A 177 -18.46 19.56 -30.48
N ARG A 178 -19.68 19.11 -30.84
CA ARG A 178 -20.85 19.10 -29.96
C ARG A 178 -21.02 17.77 -29.19
N VAL A 179 -20.22 16.75 -29.48
CA VAL A 179 -20.16 15.51 -28.69
C VAL A 179 -19.40 15.78 -27.38
N GLY A 180 -20.07 15.56 -26.26
CA GLY A 180 -19.52 15.77 -24.91
C GLY A 180 -18.63 14.61 -24.46
N LEU A 181 -19.13 13.41 -24.61
CA LEU A 181 -18.46 12.13 -24.32
C LEU A 181 -19.14 11.04 -25.13
N PHE A 182 -18.64 9.81 -25.02
CA PHE A 182 -19.34 8.60 -25.47
C PHE A 182 -19.80 7.80 -24.24
N SER A 183 -21.06 7.37 -24.23
CA SER A 183 -21.58 6.41 -23.24
C SER A 183 -22.05 5.14 -23.94
N ALA A 184 -21.80 3.98 -23.32
CA ALA A 184 -22.27 2.69 -23.81
C ALA A 184 -22.65 1.76 -22.66
N ASP A 185 -23.54 0.80 -22.91
CA ASP A 185 -23.83 -0.27 -21.97
C ASP A 185 -22.66 -1.28 -21.98
N LEU A 186 -22.04 -1.51 -20.81
CA LEU A 186 -20.95 -2.48 -20.72
C LEU A 186 -21.42 -3.88 -21.12
N GLN A 187 -22.67 -4.23 -20.86
CA GLN A 187 -23.24 -5.54 -21.13
C GLN A 187 -23.40 -5.85 -22.63
N ASP A 188 -23.40 -4.80 -23.50
CA ASP A 188 -23.35 -4.97 -24.95
C ASP A 188 -21.99 -5.49 -25.44
N PHE A 189 -20.95 -5.28 -24.66
CA PHE A 189 -19.58 -5.69 -24.99
C PHE A 189 -19.17 -7.00 -24.31
N ILE A 190 -19.58 -7.20 -23.04
CA ILE A 190 -19.11 -8.31 -22.21
C ILE A 190 -20.17 -8.86 -21.26
N LYS A 191 -19.95 -10.08 -20.80
CA LYS A 191 -20.80 -10.76 -19.80
C LYS A 191 -20.03 -11.00 -18.49
N TRP A 192 -19.34 -9.98 -18.04
CA TRP A 192 -18.49 -10.03 -16.85
C TRP A 192 -19.23 -9.49 -15.61
N ASN A 193 -19.03 -10.15 -14.48
CA ASN A 193 -19.66 -9.82 -13.19
C ASN A 193 -18.79 -8.95 -12.27
N GLY A 194 -17.69 -8.41 -12.76
CA GLY A 194 -16.75 -7.57 -11.98
C GLY A 194 -15.71 -8.34 -11.19
N LYS A 195 -15.75 -9.66 -11.13
CA LYS A 195 -14.78 -10.48 -10.38
C LYS A 195 -13.67 -10.99 -11.30
N GLY A 196 -12.41 -10.92 -10.79
CA GLY A 196 -11.24 -11.26 -11.59
C GLY A 196 -11.09 -10.36 -12.82
N ILE A 197 -10.47 -10.87 -13.86
CA ILE A 197 -10.20 -10.17 -15.13
C ILE A 197 -11.22 -10.62 -16.17
N PRO A 198 -11.80 -9.73 -17.02
CA PRO A 198 -12.60 -10.13 -18.17
C PRO A 198 -11.80 -11.03 -19.12
N ARG A 199 -12.48 -11.84 -19.93
CA ARG A 199 -11.81 -12.70 -20.92
C ARG A 199 -11.08 -11.85 -21.98
N ASP A 200 -9.99 -12.37 -22.53
CA ASP A 200 -9.17 -11.65 -23.53
C ASP A 200 -10.00 -11.08 -24.69
N GLU A 201 -10.97 -11.83 -25.19
CA GLU A 201 -11.87 -11.38 -26.26
C GLU A 201 -12.80 -10.24 -25.83
N GLU A 202 -13.19 -10.19 -24.56
CA GLU A 202 -14.01 -9.11 -23.97
C GLU A 202 -13.15 -7.86 -23.74
N ILE A 203 -11.93 -8.02 -23.23
CA ILE A 203 -10.95 -6.94 -23.11
C ILE A 203 -10.72 -6.26 -24.45
N LEU A 204 -10.54 -7.03 -25.53
CA LEU A 204 -10.33 -6.46 -26.88
C LEU A 204 -11.53 -5.66 -27.37
N LYS A 205 -12.76 -6.06 -27.05
CA LYS A 205 -13.97 -5.30 -27.42
C LYS A 205 -14.05 -3.96 -26.70
N ILE A 206 -13.83 -3.95 -25.37
CA ILE A 206 -13.84 -2.71 -24.59
C ILE A 206 -12.73 -1.77 -25.06
N LYS A 207 -11.50 -2.29 -25.21
CA LYS A 207 -10.38 -1.49 -25.70
C LYS A 207 -10.66 -0.86 -27.05
N LYS A 208 -11.24 -1.60 -27.98
CA LYS A 208 -11.63 -1.04 -29.28
C LYS A 208 -12.61 0.12 -29.14
N ALA A 209 -13.56 0.03 -28.21
CA ALA A 209 -14.51 1.12 -27.94
C ALA A 209 -13.80 2.34 -27.31
N VAL A 210 -12.93 2.12 -26.34
CA VAL A 210 -12.10 3.16 -25.72
C VAL A 210 -11.19 3.84 -26.74
N ASP A 211 -10.44 3.04 -27.51
CA ASP A 211 -9.53 3.56 -28.56
C ASP A 211 -10.29 4.36 -29.62
N ASN A 212 -11.52 3.95 -29.99
CA ASN A 212 -12.36 4.70 -30.93
C ASN A 212 -12.78 6.06 -30.35
N ALA A 213 -13.18 6.13 -29.08
CA ALA A 213 -13.51 7.39 -28.41
C ALA A 213 -12.28 8.31 -28.31
N HIS A 214 -11.14 7.78 -27.89
CA HIS A 214 -9.89 8.53 -27.75
C HIS A 214 -9.32 9.01 -29.09
N ALA A 215 -9.46 8.23 -30.17
CA ALA A 215 -9.09 8.68 -31.53
C ALA A 215 -9.89 9.92 -31.97
N GLN A 216 -11.09 10.10 -31.44
CA GLN A 216 -11.93 11.27 -31.65
C GLN A 216 -11.73 12.36 -30.58
N GLN A 217 -10.74 12.20 -29.69
CA GLN A 217 -10.44 13.11 -28.59
C GLN A 217 -11.64 13.31 -27.63
N LYS A 218 -12.39 12.25 -27.38
CA LYS A 218 -13.54 12.25 -26.48
C LYS A 218 -13.35 11.25 -25.36
N ALA A 219 -13.89 11.62 -24.20
CA ALA A 219 -13.97 10.72 -23.05
C ALA A 219 -15.03 9.63 -23.31
N ILE A 220 -14.85 8.49 -22.63
CA ILE A 220 -15.82 7.38 -22.64
C ILE A 220 -16.20 6.97 -21.22
N ARG A 221 -17.47 6.59 -21.06
CA ARG A 221 -17.97 5.89 -19.87
C ARG A 221 -18.76 4.65 -20.26
N PHE A 222 -18.81 3.68 -19.35
CA PHE A 222 -19.72 2.55 -19.47
C PHE A 222 -20.70 2.55 -18.32
N TYR A 223 -22.01 2.57 -18.62
CA TYR A 223 -23.05 2.29 -17.64
C TYR A 223 -23.35 0.78 -17.58
N GLY A 224 -24.14 0.31 -16.60
CA GLY A 224 -24.38 -1.12 -16.38
C GLY A 224 -23.14 -1.90 -15.96
N ALA A 225 -22.06 -1.21 -15.57
CA ALA A 225 -20.82 -1.81 -15.08
C ALA A 225 -20.98 -2.25 -13.62
N PRO A 226 -20.30 -3.35 -13.20
CA PRO A 226 -20.22 -3.70 -11.79
C PRO A 226 -19.54 -2.59 -10.99
N ASP A 227 -20.08 -2.28 -9.78
CA ASP A 227 -19.69 -1.13 -8.98
C ASP A 227 -18.99 -1.53 -7.69
N PHE A 228 -17.72 -1.90 -7.78
CA PHE A 228 -16.83 -2.21 -6.67
C PHE A 228 -15.36 -2.24 -7.11
N THR A 229 -14.45 -2.26 -6.15
CA THR A 229 -13.01 -2.04 -6.34
C THR A 229 -12.37 -2.83 -7.49
N ASN A 230 -12.63 -4.14 -7.62
CA ASN A 230 -12.03 -4.93 -8.70
C ASN A 230 -12.52 -4.49 -10.09
N ALA A 231 -13.79 -4.10 -10.19
CA ALA A 231 -14.33 -3.58 -11.46
C ALA A 231 -13.72 -2.23 -11.81
N TRP A 232 -13.59 -1.32 -10.83
CA TRP A 232 -12.95 -0.02 -11.04
C TRP A 232 -11.50 -0.15 -11.50
N ILE A 233 -10.72 -1.06 -10.88
CA ILE A 233 -9.35 -1.38 -11.29
C ILE A 233 -9.30 -1.78 -12.77
N ASN A 234 -10.15 -2.74 -13.18
CA ASN A 234 -10.17 -3.24 -14.56
C ASN A 234 -10.59 -2.16 -15.56
N LEU A 235 -11.58 -1.31 -15.22
CA LEU A 235 -12.01 -0.21 -16.08
C LEU A 235 -10.91 0.85 -16.25
N ILE A 236 -10.18 1.16 -15.18
CA ILE A 236 -9.00 2.04 -15.22
C ILE A 236 -7.91 1.44 -16.12
N ASP A 237 -7.60 0.16 -15.99
CA ASP A 237 -6.63 -0.54 -16.83
C ASP A 237 -7.00 -0.52 -18.31
N LEU A 238 -8.29 -0.56 -18.59
CA LEU A 238 -8.83 -0.49 -19.94
C LEU A 238 -8.87 0.95 -20.51
N GLY A 239 -8.59 1.96 -19.68
CA GLY A 239 -8.53 3.37 -20.08
C GLY A 239 -9.90 4.07 -20.14
N VAL A 240 -10.88 3.61 -19.37
CA VAL A 240 -12.21 4.22 -19.28
C VAL A 240 -12.13 5.54 -18.51
N ASP A 241 -12.57 6.65 -19.09
CA ASP A 241 -12.35 8.00 -18.52
C ASP A 241 -13.23 8.32 -17.32
N TYR A 242 -14.48 7.89 -17.35
CA TYR A 242 -15.41 8.08 -16.24
C TYR A 242 -15.82 6.75 -15.63
N ILE A 243 -15.51 6.57 -14.36
CA ILE A 243 -15.89 5.40 -13.57
C ILE A 243 -17.22 5.67 -12.89
N ASN A 244 -18.25 4.91 -13.27
CA ASN A 244 -19.58 5.02 -12.69
C ASN A 244 -19.63 4.43 -11.29
N THR A 245 -20.39 5.07 -10.41
CA THR A 245 -20.71 4.53 -9.09
C THR A 245 -22.05 5.01 -8.57
N ASP A 246 -22.73 4.12 -7.84
CA ASP A 246 -23.84 4.42 -6.92
C ASP A 246 -23.35 4.58 -5.47
N HIS A 247 -22.03 4.29 -5.22
CA HIS A 247 -21.36 4.29 -3.92
C HIS A 247 -20.28 5.38 -3.85
N ILE A 248 -20.70 6.65 -3.81
CA ILE A 248 -19.81 7.84 -3.86
C ILE A 248 -18.68 7.78 -2.83
N PRO A 249 -18.91 7.47 -1.53
CA PRO A 249 -17.84 7.43 -0.54
C PRO A 249 -16.76 6.38 -0.85
N ASP A 250 -17.16 5.23 -1.37
CA ASP A 250 -16.25 4.10 -1.64
C ASP A 250 -15.34 4.40 -2.84
N LEU A 251 -15.92 4.90 -3.96
CA LEU A 251 -15.12 5.29 -5.12
C LEU A 251 -14.21 6.48 -4.80
N LYS A 252 -14.68 7.48 -4.03
CA LYS A 252 -13.85 8.59 -3.56
C LYS A 252 -12.65 8.08 -2.76
N LYS A 253 -12.89 7.20 -1.77
CA LYS A 253 -11.82 6.60 -0.96
C LYS A 253 -10.81 5.87 -1.85
N PHE A 254 -11.30 5.01 -2.75
CA PHE A 254 -10.48 4.24 -3.67
C PHE A 254 -9.57 5.16 -4.52
N LEU A 255 -10.14 6.14 -5.24
CA LEU A 255 -9.37 7.03 -6.11
C LEU A 255 -8.35 7.88 -5.35
N ASN A 256 -8.68 8.36 -4.15
CA ASN A 256 -7.77 9.15 -3.33
C ASN A 256 -6.61 8.33 -2.73
N THR A 257 -6.76 7.01 -2.61
CA THR A 257 -5.73 6.14 -2.04
C THR A 257 -4.81 5.52 -3.08
N ILE A 258 -5.17 5.56 -4.37
CA ILE A 258 -4.35 5.00 -5.46
C ILE A 258 -2.86 5.35 -5.35
N PRO A 259 -2.46 6.63 -5.14
CA PRO A 259 -1.03 6.99 -5.11
C PRO A 259 -0.22 6.29 -4.03
N LYS A 260 -0.87 5.88 -2.93
CA LYS A 260 -0.23 5.17 -1.82
C LYS A 260 -0.40 3.65 -1.89
N ASN A 261 -1.44 3.19 -2.55
CA ASN A 261 -1.87 1.79 -2.60
C ASN A 261 -1.36 1.04 -3.84
N PHE A 262 -0.76 1.73 -4.78
CA PHE A 262 -0.17 1.16 -5.98
C PHE A 262 1.36 1.29 -5.95
N TYR A 263 2.06 0.20 -6.27
CA TYR A 263 3.50 0.21 -6.44
C TYR A 263 3.94 -0.66 -7.62
N LYS A 264 4.82 -0.13 -8.47
CA LYS A 264 5.52 -0.89 -9.52
C LYS A 264 7.02 -0.83 -9.29
N ASN A 265 7.61 -1.98 -9.06
CA ASN A 265 9.04 -2.08 -8.87
C ASN A 265 9.79 -1.92 -10.21
N THR A 266 10.74 -1.00 -10.24
CA THR A 266 11.62 -0.74 -11.39
C THR A 266 12.99 -1.38 -11.26
N ARG A 267 13.32 -1.94 -10.09
CA ARG A 267 14.59 -2.62 -9.80
C ARG A 267 14.33 -4.12 -9.63
N ASN A 268 15.17 -4.97 -10.21
CA ASN A 268 15.12 -6.40 -9.94
C ASN A 268 16.10 -6.72 -8.80
N TYR A 269 15.58 -7.38 -7.78
CA TYR A 269 16.39 -7.96 -6.72
C TYR A 269 16.59 -9.44 -7.01
N GLU A 270 17.85 -9.86 -7.18
CA GLU A 270 18.16 -11.27 -7.35
C GLU A 270 18.12 -11.99 -6.00
N THR A 271 17.58 -13.20 -6.00
CA THR A 271 17.51 -14.06 -4.82
C THR A 271 18.66 -15.05 -4.78
N TYR A 272 19.12 -15.38 -3.56
CA TYR A 272 20.05 -16.46 -3.34
C TYR A 272 19.42 -17.81 -3.67
N ILE A 273 20.16 -18.72 -4.27
CA ILE A 273 19.74 -20.10 -4.54
C ILE A 273 20.25 -21.00 -3.42
N PRO A 274 19.38 -21.43 -2.47
CA PRO A 274 19.81 -22.20 -1.31
C PRO A 274 20.27 -23.62 -1.68
N THR A 275 21.26 -24.13 -0.96
CA THR A 275 21.75 -25.51 -1.15
C THR A 275 20.95 -26.55 -0.38
N TYR A 276 20.26 -26.16 0.68
CA TYR A 276 19.50 -27.02 1.61
C TYR A 276 20.27 -28.15 2.28
N LYS A 277 21.60 -28.16 2.22
CA LYS A 277 22.44 -29.27 2.72
C LYS A 277 22.30 -29.54 4.21
N THR A 278 22.07 -28.49 5.00
CA THR A 278 21.89 -28.60 6.46
C THR A 278 20.50 -28.21 6.91
N ASP A 279 19.61 -27.87 5.98
CA ASP A 279 18.27 -27.41 6.29
C ASP A 279 17.43 -28.51 6.95
N GLY A 280 16.85 -28.19 8.10
CA GLY A 280 16.02 -29.11 8.90
C GLY A 280 16.76 -30.27 9.56
N ILE A 281 18.09 -30.31 9.54
CA ILE A 281 18.86 -31.32 10.25
C ILE A 281 18.90 -30.98 11.73
N THR A 282 18.51 -31.89 12.61
CA THR A 282 18.58 -31.70 14.06
C THR A 282 20.04 -31.80 14.53
N LYS A 283 20.61 -30.67 14.93
CA LYS A 283 21.94 -30.60 15.55
C LYS A 283 22.12 -29.30 16.33
N LYS A 284 23.01 -29.33 17.31
CA LYS A 284 23.44 -28.09 18.01
C LYS A 284 24.05 -27.10 17.02
N VAL A 285 23.57 -25.85 17.06
CA VAL A 285 24.10 -24.74 16.26
C VAL A 285 25.16 -23.93 17.06
N LYS A 286 26.06 -23.29 16.33
CA LYS A 286 26.97 -22.28 16.92
C LYS A 286 26.40 -20.88 16.82
N ASN A 287 25.68 -20.59 15.73
CA ASN A 287 25.25 -19.25 15.44
C ASN A 287 23.75 -19.22 15.20
N VAL A 288 23.11 -18.12 15.60
CA VAL A 288 21.74 -17.80 15.24
C VAL A 288 21.70 -16.38 14.68
N ILE A 289 21.03 -16.21 13.56
CA ILE A 289 20.68 -14.92 12.97
C ILE A 289 19.16 -14.80 13.02
N LEU A 290 18.67 -13.88 13.84
CA LEU A 290 17.25 -13.53 13.96
C LEU A 290 16.99 -12.23 13.18
N LEU A 291 16.09 -12.30 12.19
CA LEU A 291 15.77 -11.22 11.30
C LEU A 291 14.32 -10.80 11.56
N ILE A 292 14.09 -9.54 11.92
CA ILE A 292 12.79 -9.00 12.34
C ILE A 292 12.40 -7.87 11.40
N PRO A 293 11.55 -8.10 10.39
CA PRO A 293 10.89 -7.01 9.68
C PRO A 293 9.69 -6.56 10.51
N ASP A 294 9.83 -5.41 11.17
CA ASP A 294 8.81 -4.86 12.06
C ASP A 294 7.46 -4.66 11.32
N GLY A 295 6.35 -4.94 12.00
CA GLY A 295 5.00 -4.78 11.45
C GLY A 295 4.65 -5.69 10.27
N THR A 296 5.36 -6.82 10.09
CA THR A 296 5.29 -7.60 8.84
C THR A 296 4.70 -9.00 9.03
N SER A 297 3.68 -9.34 8.22
CA SER A 297 3.13 -10.68 8.07
C SER A 297 3.01 -11.08 6.60
N LEU A 298 2.27 -12.13 6.29
CA LEU A 298 2.19 -12.73 4.96
C LEU A 298 1.76 -11.76 3.84
N PRO A 299 0.77 -10.86 4.04
CA PRO A 299 0.38 -9.93 2.97
C PRO A 299 1.52 -8.99 2.54
N GLN A 300 2.32 -8.50 3.47
CA GLN A 300 3.46 -7.62 3.21
C GLN A 300 4.54 -8.35 2.40
N TYR A 301 4.88 -9.57 2.80
CA TYR A 301 5.82 -10.42 2.04
C TYR A 301 5.30 -10.71 0.63
N TYR A 302 3.99 -11.01 0.50
CA TYR A 302 3.44 -11.32 -0.82
C TYR A 302 3.37 -10.10 -1.73
N ALA A 303 3.20 -8.89 -1.16
CA ALA A 303 3.32 -7.65 -1.90
C ALA A 303 4.74 -7.47 -2.47
N ALA A 304 5.78 -7.68 -1.65
CA ALA A 304 7.18 -7.61 -2.09
C ALA A 304 7.52 -8.71 -3.12
N PHE A 305 7.02 -9.93 -2.90
CA PHE A 305 7.16 -11.05 -3.85
C PHE A 305 6.55 -10.72 -5.21
N THR A 306 5.34 -10.15 -5.23
CA THR A 306 4.67 -9.73 -6.46
C THR A 306 5.45 -8.63 -7.17
N ALA A 307 5.88 -7.60 -6.43
CA ALA A 307 6.66 -6.50 -6.96
C ALA A 307 8.03 -6.95 -7.49
N ASN A 308 8.65 -7.98 -6.90
CA ASN A 308 9.91 -8.56 -7.38
C ASN A 308 9.72 -9.73 -8.36
N LYS A 309 8.61 -9.72 -9.11
CA LYS A 309 8.31 -10.67 -10.20
C LYS A 309 8.35 -12.13 -9.76
N GLY A 310 7.78 -12.41 -8.59
CA GLY A 310 7.69 -13.77 -8.06
C GLY A 310 8.99 -14.31 -7.48
N LYS A 311 9.89 -13.44 -7.01
CA LYS A 311 11.15 -13.84 -6.38
C LYS A 311 11.27 -13.16 -5.01
N LEU A 312 11.50 -13.96 -3.96
CA LEU A 312 11.81 -13.46 -2.62
C LEU A 312 12.64 -14.51 -1.88
N ASN A 313 13.71 -14.12 -1.19
CA ASN A 313 14.60 -15.03 -0.48
C ASN A 313 13.88 -15.77 0.64
N VAL A 314 13.04 -15.07 1.40
CA VAL A 314 12.28 -15.66 2.51
C VAL A 314 11.36 -16.80 2.04
N PHE A 315 10.82 -16.72 0.82
CA PHE A 315 9.98 -17.79 0.25
C PHE A 315 10.77 -18.99 -0.30
N ASN A 316 12.10 -18.91 -0.29
CA ASN A 316 12.96 -20.07 -0.53
C ASN A 316 13.19 -20.89 0.75
N MET A 317 12.75 -20.41 1.94
CA MET A 317 12.80 -21.17 3.18
C MET A 317 11.64 -22.17 3.24
N LYS A 318 11.94 -23.45 3.52
CA LYS A 318 10.93 -24.51 3.55
C LYS A 318 10.20 -24.66 4.87
N ALA A 319 10.85 -24.27 5.97
CA ALA A 319 10.21 -24.29 7.27
C ALA A 319 9.41 -23.00 7.46
N THR A 320 8.09 -23.14 7.52
CA THR A 320 7.15 -22.01 7.63
C THR A 320 6.20 -22.26 8.80
N GLY A 321 6.02 -21.25 9.64
CA GLY A 321 5.11 -21.25 10.77
C GLY A 321 4.39 -19.91 10.93
N LEU A 322 3.58 -19.84 11.98
CA LEU A 322 2.83 -18.64 12.38
C LEU A 322 3.04 -18.38 13.87
N SER A 323 3.32 -17.15 14.24
CA SER A 323 3.51 -16.68 15.61
C SER A 323 2.30 -15.87 16.08
N LYS A 324 1.71 -16.23 17.22
CA LYS A 324 0.67 -15.43 17.87
C LYS A 324 1.31 -14.23 18.54
N THR A 325 0.81 -13.02 18.24
CA THR A 325 1.49 -11.77 18.56
C THR A 325 0.97 -11.07 19.82
N ASN A 326 -0.21 -11.43 20.34
CA ASN A 326 -0.83 -10.73 21.47
C ASN A 326 0.12 -10.55 22.67
N SER A 327 0.07 -9.37 23.29
CA SER A 327 0.78 -9.10 24.55
C SER A 327 0.08 -9.72 25.77
N SER A 328 0.64 -9.57 26.96
CA SER A 328 0.03 -10.11 28.17
C SER A 328 -1.24 -9.37 28.61
N ASN A 329 -1.41 -8.11 28.20
CA ASN A 329 -2.52 -7.25 28.61
C ASN A 329 -3.40 -6.76 27.46
N ALA A 330 -3.06 -7.07 26.19
CA ALA A 330 -3.82 -6.60 25.05
C ALA A 330 -3.87 -7.64 23.93
N TYR A 331 -4.99 -7.65 23.19
CA TYR A 331 -5.17 -8.46 21.99
C TYR A 331 -4.26 -8.00 20.85
N ILE A 332 -4.03 -6.69 20.74
CA ILE A 332 -3.08 -6.09 19.79
C ILE A 332 -1.83 -5.68 20.56
N THR A 333 -0.70 -6.21 20.14
CA THR A 333 0.60 -5.89 20.72
C THR A 333 1.17 -4.60 20.13
N ASP A 334 2.10 -3.95 20.86
CA ASP A 334 3.12 -3.10 20.25
C ASP A 334 4.44 -3.87 20.11
N SER A 335 5.47 -3.25 19.50
CA SER A 335 6.76 -3.91 19.24
C SER A 335 7.50 -4.32 20.53
N ALA A 336 7.31 -3.57 21.65
CA ALA A 336 8.01 -3.85 22.91
C ALA A 336 7.68 -5.25 23.47
N PRO A 337 6.41 -5.63 23.75
CA PRO A 337 6.11 -6.98 24.21
C PRO A 337 6.30 -8.04 23.11
N GLY A 338 6.15 -7.66 21.81
CA GLY A 338 6.40 -8.55 20.69
C GLY A 338 7.84 -9.05 20.69
N SER A 339 8.80 -8.14 20.70
CA SER A 339 10.23 -8.44 20.69
C SER A 339 10.76 -8.89 22.05
N THR A 340 10.22 -8.41 23.19
CA THR A 340 10.51 -8.98 24.53
C THR A 340 10.25 -10.49 24.55
N ALA A 341 9.15 -10.94 23.93
CA ALA A 341 8.86 -12.37 23.85
C ALA A 341 9.94 -13.15 23.08
N PHE A 342 10.49 -12.57 22.01
CA PHE A 342 11.60 -13.18 21.26
C PHE A 342 12.92 -13.18 22.04
N ALA A 343 13.18 -12.12 22.80
CA ALA A 343 14.42 -11.93 23.52
C ALA A 343 14.52 -12.73 24.84
N THR A 344 13.36 -13.02 25.48
CA THR A 344 13.30 -13.55 26.86
C THR A 344 12.46 -14.81 27.04
N GLY A 345 11.53 -15.09 26.09
CA GLY A 345 10.54 -16.17 26.23
C GLY A 345 9.40 -15.85 27.20
N VAL A 346 9.17 -14.58 27.51
CA VAL A 346 8.12 -14.13 28.44
C VAL A 346 7.23 -13.09 27.78
N LYS A 347 5.90 -13.24 27.90
CA LYS A 347 4.97 -12.19 27.49
C LYS A 347 4.94 -11.06 28.53
N THR A 348 4.99 -9.82 28.03
CA THR A 348 4.88 -8.62 28.87
C THR A 348 3.75 -7.69 28.40
N LYS A 349 3.59 -6.54 29.03
CA LYS A 349 2.59 -5.53 28.71
C LYS A 349 3.05 -4.64 27.54
N ASN A 350 2.09 -4.06 26.83
CA ASN A 350 2.39 -3.01 25.86
C ASN A 350 3.26 -1.91 26.51
N THR A 351 4.23 -1.39 25.77
CA THR A 351 5.25 -0.41 26.17
C THR A 351 6.40 -0.94 27.05
N PHE A 352 6.34 -2.17 27.55
CA PHE A 352 7.35 -2.75 28.44
C PHE A 352 8.47 -3.42 27.63
N VAL A 353 9.70 -3.06 27.90
CA VAL A 353 10.94 -3.47 27.21
C VAL A 353 11.77 -4.36 28.13
N GLY A 354 11.99 -5.62 27.78
CA GLY A 354 12.88 -6.55 28.51
C GLY A 354 12.50 -6.85 29.96
N VAL A 355 11.28 -6.50 30.37
CA VAL A 355 10.76 -6.73 31.73
C VAL A 355 9.49 -7.57 31.70
N ASP A 356 9.18 -8.25 32.82
CA ASP A 356 7.91 -8.97 32.98
C ASP A 356 6.73 -8.01 33.20
N GLY A 357 5.51 -8.56 33.28
CA GLY A 357 4.29 -7.77 33.51
C GLY A 357 4.24 -6.99 34.84
N MET A 358 5.20 -7.17 35.74
CA MET A 358 5.37 -6.42 36.99
C MET A 358 6.55 -5.43 36.95
N GLY A 359 7.26 -5.32 35.81
CA GLY A 359 8.42 -4.44 35.66
C GLY A 359 9.75 -5.04 36.14
N LYS A 360 9.80 -6.34 36.43
CA LYS A 360 11.01 -7.01 36.82
C LYS A 360 11.86 -7.38 35.60
N ALA A 361 13.16 -7.03 35.62
CA ALA A 361 14.10 -7.35 34.55
C ALA A 361 14.16 -8.85 34.22
N LEU A 362 14.18 -9.19 32.95
CA LEU A 362 14.25 -10.53 32.41
C LEU A 362 15.63 -10.79 31.80
N ALA A 363 16.13 -12.02 31.90
CA ALA A 363 17.37 -12.40 31.22
C ALA A 363 17.12 -12.50 29.70
N GLN A 364 17.89 -11.78 28.93
CA GLN A 364 17.79 -11.72 27.46
C GLN A 364 18.79 -12.66 26.78
N ILE A 365 18.53 -13.03 25.51
CA ILE A 365 19.43 -13.92 24.73
C ILE A 365 20.90 -13.47 24.82
N PRO A 366 21.26 -12.18 24.56
CA PRO A 366 22.66 -11.74 24.64
C PRO A 366 23.34 -11.99 25.99
N ASP A 367 22.63 -11.78 27.09
CA ASP A 367 23.20 -12.01 28.44
C ASP A 367 23.41 -13.50 28.70
N ILE A 368 22.43 -14.34 28.37
CA ILE A 368 22.48 -15.79 28.58
C ILE A 368 23.64 -16.43 27.79
N ILE A 369 23.80 -16.03 26.52
CA ILE A 369 24.85 -16.62 25.67
C ILE A 369 26.25 -16.10 26.03
N ALA A 370 26.37 -14.87 26.54
CA ALA A 370 27.64 -14.30 26.98
C ALA A 370 28.26 -15.12 28.09
N GLU A 371 27.47 -15.72 29.00
CA GLU A 371 27.95 -16.65 30.04
C GLU A 371 28.60 -17.92 29.47
N LYS A 372 28.30 -18.25 28.20
CA LYS A 372 28.89 -19.38 27.46
C LYS A 372 30.10 -18.96 26.60
N GLY A 373 30.51 -17.66 26.68
CA GLY A 373 31.59 -17.09 25.88
C GLY A 373 31.22 -16.78 24.43
N MET A 374 29.92 -16.75 24.10
CA MET A 374 29.41 -16.30 22.81
C MET A 374 29.30 -14.78 22.79
N VAL A 375 29.20 -14.21 21.61
CA VAL A 375 29.07 -12.76 21.40
C VAL A 375 27.77 -12.42 20.67
N SER A 376 27.30 -11.17 20.80
CA SER A 376 26.08 -10.70 20.13
C SER A 376 26.30 -9.39 19.40
N GLY A 377 25.49 -9.22 18.30
CA GLY A 377 25.40 -7.98 17.56
C GLY A 377 23.93 -7.69 17.21
N LEU A 378 23.54 -6.43 17.34
CA LEU A 378 22.20 -5.93 17.09
C LEU A 378 22.27 -4.83 16.05
N ILE A 379 21.39 -4.89 15.04
CA ILE A 379 21.28 -3.92 13.95
C ILE A 379 19.82 -3.50 13.83
N SER A 380 19.56 -2.19 13.70
CA SER A 380 18.23 -1.66 13.43
C SER A 380 18.27 -0.56 12.36
N THR A 381 17.27 -0.53 11.48
CA THR A 381 17.03 0.61 10.58
C THR A 381 16.23 1.73 11.25
N GLY A 382 15.98 1.63 12.54
CA GLY A 382 15.35 2.63 13.41
C GLY A 382 16.31 3.25 14.41
N ASP A 383 15.76 3.96 15.39
CA ASP A 383 16.46 4.45 16.58
C ASP A 383 17.03 3.26 17.35
N ILE A 384 18.30 3.33 17.77
CA ILE A 384 18.93 2.26 18.55
C ILE A 384 18.27 1.99 19.90
N THR A 385 17.49 2.93 20.42
CA THR A 385 16.73 2.80 21.68
C THR A 385 15.25 2.52 21.45
N ASP A 386 14.83 2.31 20.19
CA ASP A 386 13.47 1.84 19.93
C ASP A 386 13.26 0.42 20.51
N ALA A 387 12.02 0.06 20.67
CA ALA A 387 11.61 -1.13 21.42
C ALA A 387 12.31 -2.41 20.94
N THR A 388 12.29 -2.70 19.64
CA THR A 388 12.80 -3.96 19.09
C THR A 388 14.28 -4.20 19.38
N PRO A 389 15.22 -3.27 19.08
CA PRO A 389 16.61 -3.48 19.48
C PRO A 389 16.80 -3.44 21.00
N ALA A 390 16.06 -2.56 21.71
CA ALA A 390 16.17 -2.39 23.16
C ALA A 390 15.80 -3.67 23.95
N ASP A 391 14.84 -4.44 23.47
CA ASP A 391 14.41 -5.70 24.09
C ASP A 391 15.52 -6.76 24.19
N PHE A 392 16.61 -6.59 23.47
CA PHE A 392 17.77 -7.48 23.52
C PHE A 392 18.92 -6.97 24.41
N TYR A 393 18.78 -5.78 25.06
CA TYR A 393 19.86 -5.25 25.90
C TYR A 393 19.40 -4.36 27.06
N ALA A 394 18.13 -3.97 27.13
CA ALA A 394 17.64 -2.99 28.09
C ALA A 394 16.39 -3.48 28.85
N HIS A 395 16.09 -2.79 29.97
CA HIS A 395 14.98 -3.09 30.85
C HIS A 395 14.25 -1.79 31.22
N SER A 396 13.01 -1.63 30.75
CA SER A 396 12.19 -0.45 31.03
C SER A 396 10.70 -0.80 31.02
N ASP A 397 9.92 -0.18 31.89
CA ASP A 397 8.45 -0.21 31.84
C ASP A 397 7.87 0.82 30.86
N ASN A 398 8.74 1.55 30.14
CA ASN A 398 8.35 2.55 29.16
C ASN A 398 9.35 2.61 27.99
N ARG A 399 8.91 2.16 26.79
CA ARG A 399 9.70 2.18 25.56
C ARG A 399 10.19 3.57 25.14
N ASN A 400 9.54 4.64 25.62
CA ASN A 400 9.91 6.02 25.29
C ASN A 400 11.04 6.57 26.20
N SER A 401 11.56 5.79 27.15
CA SER A 401 12.62 6.19 28.08
C SER A 401 14.01 6.03 27.46
N SER A 402 14.26 6.64 26.28
CA SER A 402 15.47 6.46 25.47
C SER A 402 16.77 6.65 26.25
N GLU A 403 16.80 7.61 27.20
CA GLU A 403 17.98 7.84 28.05
C GLU A 403 18.30 6.64 28.97
N THR A 404 17.28 6.06 29.63
CA THR A 404 17.40 4.88 30.48
C THR A 404 17.79 3.66 29.65
N ILE A 405 17.13 3.48 28.50
CA ILE A 405 17.40 2.38 27.58
C ILE A 405 18.85 2.41 27.09
N LEU A 406 19.36 3.58 26.66
CA LEU A 406 20.75 3.68 26.22
C LEU A 406 21.74 3.46 27.36
N LYS A 407 21.40 3.87 28.58
CA LYS A 407 22.22 3.59 29.76
C LYS A 407 22.36 2.09 30.05
N ASP A 408 21.31 1.32 29.82
CA ASP A 408 21.35 -0.14 29.99
C ASP A 408 22.29 -0.81 28.99
N PHE A 409 22.39 -0.29 27.75
CA PHE A 409 23.39 -0.78 26.80
C PHE A 409 24.80 -0.73 27.38
N ILE A 410 25.15 0.29 28.15
CA ILE A 410 26.49 0.45 28.74
C ILE A 410 26.85 -0.72 29.66
N SER A 411 25.87 -1.26 30.39
CA SER A 411 26.05 -2.40 31.32
C SER A 411 25.78 -3.77 30.69
N SER A 412 25.10 -3.81 29.52
CA SER A 412 24.72 -5.03 28.82
C SER A 412 25.93 -5.85 28.35
N LYS A 413 25.71 -7.09 27.92
CA LYS A 413 26.74 -7.97 27.33
C LYS A 413 26.79 -7.88 25.79
N THR A 414 25.96 -7.07 25.19
CA THR A 414 25.93 -6.87 23.71
C THR A 414 27.25 -6.27 23.23
N LYS A 415 27.91 -6.93 22.28
CA LYS A 415 29.20 -6.50 21.74
C LYS A 415 29.05 -5.36 20.73
N ILE A 416 28.07 -5.45 19.85
CA ILE A 416 27.86 -4.51 18.73
C ILE A 416 26.42 -4.05 18.75
N LEU A 417 26.19 -2.72 18.72
CA LEU A 417 24.87 -2.12 18.50
C LEU A 417 24.99 -1.07 17.39
N ILE A 418 24.22 -1.22 16.32
CA ILE A 418 24.25 -0.37 15.14
C ILE A 418 22.82 0.07 14.78
N GLY A 419 22.59 1.36 14.60
CA GLY A 419 21.30 1.87 14.17
C GLY A 419 21.25 3.38 14.06
N GLY A 420 20.04 3.93 14.08
CA GLY A 420 19.77 5.34 13.89
C GLY A 420 19.92 6.19 15.15
N PRO A 421 19.83 7.51 14.99
CA PRO A 421 19.95 8.49 16.07
C PRO A 421 18.92 8.28 17.16
N THR A 422 19.32 8.58 18.40
CA THR A 422 18.48 8.51 19.58
C THR A 422 18.56 9.79 20.41
N SER A 423 17.46 10.18 21.02
CA SER A 423 17.42 11.22 22.06
C SER A 423 18.12 10.78 23.35
N GLY A 424 18.37 9.48 23.52
CA GLY A 424 19.07 8.91 24.67
C GLY A 424 20.57 9.23 24.73
N LEU A 425 21.18 9.70 23.62
CA LEU A 425 22.60 10.12 23.61
C LEU A 425 22.77 11.50 24.24
N THR A 426 22.47 11.59 25.53
CA THR A 426 22.72 12.79 26.34
C THR A 426 24.22 12.97 26.60
N PRO A 427 24.69 14.18 26.98
CA PRO A 427 26.08 14.39 27.39
C PRO A 427 26.53 13.43 28.50
N GLU A 428 25.63 13.12 29.44
CA GLU A 428 25.90 12.15 30.52
C GLU A 428 26.12 10.74 29.98
N ASN A 429 25.22 10.24 29.11
CA ASN A 429 25.38 8.91 28.54
C ASN A 429 26.60 8.82 27.62
N ALA A 430 26.89 9.87 26.84
CA ALA A 430 28.11 9.94 26.04
C ALA A 430 29.40 9.82 26.90
N GLN A 431 29.42 10.49 28.04
CA GLN A 431 30.52 10.39 28.99
C GLN A 431 30.64 8.97 29.58
N LYS A 432 29.53 8.34 29.99
CA LYS A 432 29.50 6.96 30.49
C LYS A 432 29.95 5.94 29.44
N ILE A 433 29.58 6.10 28.19
CA ILE A 433 30.02 5.27 27.04
C ILE A 433 31.56 5.33 26.96
N LYS A 434 32.11 6.54 27.02
CA LYS A 434 33.57 6.73 27.00
C LYS A 434 34.28 6.09 28.21
N GLU A 435 33.73 6.25 29.40
CA GLU A 435 34.27 5.66 30.66
C GLU A 435 34.22 4.12 30.60
N ALA A 436 33.17 3.55 30.01
CA ALA A 436 33.04 2.12 29.78
C ALA A 436 33.93 1.60 28.65
N LYS A 437 34.72 2.46 28.00
CA LYS A 437 35.63 2.14 26.88
C LYS A 437 34.90 1.49 25.70
N ILE A 438 33.67 1.92 25.44
CA ILE A 438 32.88 1.54 24.29
C ILE A 438 33.25 2.49 23.13
N ASP A 439 33.58 1.95 21.97
CA ASP A 439 33.87 2.75 20.79
C ASP A 439 32.55 3.30 20.22
N LEU A 440 32.44 4.62 20.09
CA LEU A 440 31.26 5.32 19.56
C LEU A 440 31.56 5.91 18.18
N TYR A 441 30.81 5.51 17.19
CA TYR A 441 30.85 6.05 15.80
C TYR A 441 29.54 6.70 15.44
N GLN A 442 29.57 7.74 14.61
CA GLN A 442 28.39 8.44 14.07
C GLN A 442 28.16 8.17 12.59
N ASP A 443 28.93 7.27 12.01
CA ASP A 443 28.83 6.87 10.60
C ASP A 443 29.36 5.44 10.46
N LEU A 444 28.57 4.58 9.83
CA LEU A 444 28.90 3.18 9.60
C LEU A 444 30.21 3.04 8.79
N LYS A 445 30.45 3.92 7.83
CA LYS A 445 31.62 3.88 6.94
C LYS A 445 32.93 4.19 7.66
N SER A 446 32.87 4.82 8.83
CA SER A 446 34.08 5.10 9.64
C SER A 446 34.57 3.87 10.40
N VAL A 447 33.78 2.79 10.44
CA VAL A 447 34.11 1.58 11.19
C VAL A 447 34.87 0.60 10.30
N ASN A 448 36.16 0.44 10.53
CA ASN A 448 36.99 -0.52 9.78
C ASN A 448 37.05 -1.90 10.45
N THR A 449 37.29 -1.94 11.76
CA THR A 449 37.38 -3.15 12.57
C THR A 449 36.76 -2.92 13.94
N ILE A 450 36.19 -3.99 14.52
CA ILE A 450 35.54 -3.96 15.84
C ILE A 450 36.30 -4.86 16.81
N GLU A 451 37.22 -4.27 17.57
CA GLU A 451 37.99 -4.99 18.60
C GLU A 451 37.30 -4.96 19.96
N LYS A 452 36.66 -3.84 20.30
CA LYS A 452 35.96 -3.60 21.56
C LYS A 452 34.46 -3.63 21.40
N ARG A 453 33.75 -3.43 22.49
CA ARG A 453 32.30 -3.12 22.39
C ARG A 453 32.13 -1.84 21.62
N THR A 454 31.19 -1.87 20.68
CA THR A 454 31.00 -0.79 19.69
C THR A 454 29.55 -0.39 19.58
N LEU A 455 29.34 0.91 19.56
CA LEU A 455 28.07 1.58 19.29
C LEU A 455 28.22 2.43 18.04
N VAL A 456 27.34 2.21 17.05
CA VAL A 456 27.26 3.03 15.83
C VAL A 456 25.90 3.69 15.77
N ILE A 457 25.88 5.01 15.75
CA ILE A 457 24.66 5.83 15.66
C ILE A 457 24.72 6.61 14.34
N ASP A 458 24.17 6.04 13.29
CA ASP A 458 24.24 6.60 11.92
C ASP A 458 22.90 7.15 11.47
N PRO A 459 22.79 8.47 11.18
CA PRO A 459 21.56 9.06 10.66
C PRO A 459 21.02 8.41 9.40
N LEU A 460 21.89 7.76 8.60
CA LEU A 460 21.47 7.09 7.38
C LEU A 460 20.60 5.85 7.66
N ALA A 461 20.78 5.21 8.82
CA ALA A 461 19.98 4.06 9.25
C ALA A 461 18.47 4.35 9.22
N SER A 462 18.07 5.48 9.79
CA SER A 462 16.65 5.86 9.93
C SER A 462 16.02 6.48 8.67
N LYS A 463 16.78 6.65 7.58
CA LYS A 463 16.20 7.05 6.30
C LYS A 463 15.43 5.90 5.69
N ARG A 464 14.30 6.21 5.05
CA ARG A 464 13.57 5.23 4.24
C ARG A 464 14.37 4.87 2.98
N MET A 465 14.11 3.71 2.40
CA MET A 465 14.68 3.33 1.10
C MET A 465 14.33 4.36 0.02
N THR A 466 13.10 4.89 0.05
CA THR A 466 12.65 5.97 -0.84
C THR A 466 13.38 7.29 -0.62
N ASP A 467 13.94 7.51 0.56
CA ASP A 467 14.70 8.72 0.94
C ASP A 467 16.23 8.54 0.80
N GLY A 468 16.66 7.43 0.23
CA GLY A 468 18.05 7.19 -0.16
C GLY A 468 18.94 6.55 0.89
N ARG A 469 18.41 5.65 1.77
CA ARG A 469 19.24 4.81 2.66
C ARG A 469 20.27 3.97 1.90
N GLY A 470 19.93 3.52 0.70
CA GLY A 470 20.82 2.73 -0.13
C GLY A 470 21.11 1.34 0.47
N ASN A 471 22.36 0.89 0.40
CA ASN A 471 22.77 -0.45 0.87
C ASN A 471 23.10 -0.51 2.37
N TRP A 472 22.73 0.50 3.15
CA TRP A 472 23.16 0.65 4.54
C TRP A 472 22.90 -0.59 5.40
N LEU A 473 21.70 -1.21 5.31
CA LEU A 473 21.36 -2.40 6.10
C LEU A 473 22.24 -3.59 5.72
N SER A 474 22.48 -3.77 4.44
CA SER A 474 23.38 -4.80 3.91
C SER A 474 24.83 -4.60 4.36
N ASP A 475 25.31 -3.35 4.39
CA ASP A 475 26.66 -3.01 4.81
C ASP A 475 26.83 -3.20 6.34
N ALA A 476 25.81 -2.81 7.12
CA ALA A 476 25.77 -3.04 8.58
C ALA A 476 25.76 -4.54 8.92
N PHE A 477 25.00 -5.33 8.14
CA PHE A 477 24.99 -6.79 8.27
C PHE A 477 26.39 -7.38 8.01
N ASP A 478 27.03 -7.02 6.92
CA ASP A 478 28.36 -7.53 6.56
C ASP A 478 29.42 -7.14 7.61
N LEU A 479 29.42 -5.88 8.06
CA LEU A 479 30.32 -5.42 9.12
C LEU A 479 30.14 -6.24 10.39
N THR A 480 28.90 -6.40 10.84
CA THR A 480 28.60 -7.13 12.08
C THR A 480 28.96 -8.60 11.94
N LEU A 481 28.56 -9.26 10.84
CA LEU A 481 28.88 -10.67 10.59
C LEU A 481 30.39 -10.93 10.57
N ASN A 482 31.14 -10.07 9.87
CA ASN A 482 32.59 -10.23 9.77
C ASN A 482 33.30 -10.11 11.12
N ASN A 483 32.73 -9.37 12.09
CA ASN A 483 33.28 -9.19 13.42
C ASN A 483 32.77 -10.20 14.48
N LEU A 484 31.77 -11.02 14.13
CA LEU A 484 31.22 -12.05 15.02
C LEU A 484 31.56 -13.47 14.58
N LYS A 485 31.69 -13.75 13.26
CA LYS A 485 31.81 -15.10 12.71
C LYS A 485 32.98 -15.93 13.19
N ASP A 486 34.06 -15.27 13.60
CA ASP A 486 35.30 -15.93 14.02
C ASP A 486 35.33 -16.27 15.54
N ASN A 487 34.24 -15.94 16.27
CA ASN A 487 34.13 -16.37 17.67
C ASN A 487 34.01 -17.89 17.76
N LYS A 488 34.95 -18.53 18.45
CA LYS A 488 35.00 -20.01 18.55
C LYS A 488 33.77 -20.63 19.21
N LYS A 489 33.11 -19.89 20.10
CA LYS A 489 31.89 -20.33 20.81
C LYS A 489 30.62 -20.08 20.02
N GLY A 490 30.67 -19.18 19.03
CA GLY A 490 29.53 -18.76 18.18
C GLY A 490 28.98 -17.40 18.55
N PHE A 491 27.89 -17.03 17.90
CA PHE A 491 27.28 -15.71 18.07
C PHE A 491 25.75 -15.74 17.95
N PHE A 492 25.13 -14.67 18.45
CA PHE A 492 23.76 -14.27 18.14
C PHE A 492 23.78 -12.94 17.39
N MET A 493 23.03 -12.83 16.32
CA MET A 493 22.82 -11.58 15.60
C MET A 493 21.33 -11.34 15.44
N MET A 494 20.86 -10.16 15.84
CA MET A 494 19.53 -9.67 15.54
C MET A 494 19.64 -8.55 14.50
N VAL A 495 18.77 -8.57 13.48
CA VAL A 495 18.69 -7.55 12.44
C VAL A 495 17.25 -7.13 12.29
N GLU A 496 16.98 -5.87 12.51
CA GLU A 496 15.65 -5.28 12.38
C GLU A 496 15.54 -4.38 11.16
N ALA A 497 14.44 -4.55 10.41
CA ALA A 497 13.94 -3.58 9.45
C ALA A 497 12.76 -2.81 10.06
N SER A 498 13.03 -1.78 10.83
CA SER A 498 12.03 -0.97 11.55
C SER A 498 11.10 -0.21 10.59
N GLN A 499 11.59 0.21 9.42
CA GLN A 499 10.84 1.06 8.49
C GLN A 499 9.72 0.34 7.71
N THR A 500 9.64 -1.00 7.78
CA THR A 500 8.52 -1.77 7.23
C THR A 500 7.23 -1.45 7.97
N ASP A 501 7.29 -1.35 9.31
CA ASP A 501 6.19 -0.90 10.16
C ASP A 501 5.72 0.52 9.81
N GLY A 502 6.66 1.45 9.62
CA GLY A 502 6.36 2.80 9.15
C GLY A 502 5.61 2.84 7.80
N GLY A 503 5.86 1.86 6.91
CA GLY A 503 5.10 1.67 5.67
C GLY A 503 3.65 1.27 5.94
N GLY A 504 3.41 0.39 6.91
CA GLY A 504 2.08 0.00 7.40
C GLY A 504 1.33 1.18 8.01
N HIS A 505 1.92 1.87 8.98
CA HIS A 505 1.33 3.04 9.66
C HIS A 505 0.99 4.20 8.72
N SER A 506 1.82 4.43 7.69
CA SER A 506 1.56 5.47 6.68
C SER A 506 0.61 5.02 5.57
N ASN A 507 0.18 3.74 5.58
CA ASN A 507 -0.59 3.11 4.52
C ASN A 507 0.06 3.35 3.15
N ASN A 508 1.38 3.14 3.06
CA ASN A 508 2.20 3.42 1.88
C ASN A 508 2.86 2.14 1.36
N LEU A 509 2.31 1.62 0.27
CA LEU A 509 2.75 0.35 -0.30
C LEU A 509 4.16 0.44 -0.92
N GLU A 510 4.54 1.59 -1.48
CA GLU A 510 5.89 1.81 -2.00
C GLU A 510 6.94 1.75 -0.89
N GLN A 511 6.72 2.47 0.22
CA GLN A 511 7.60 2.42 1.37
C GLN A 511 7.72 0.98 1.89
N LEU A 512 6.58 0.34 2.17
CA LEU A 512 6.53 -1.02 2.72
C LEU A 512 7.28 -2.02 1.83
N VAL A 513 7.02 -2.03 0.53
CA VAL A 513 7.64 -2.98 -0.40
C VAL A 513 9.13 -2.72 -0.57
N THR A 514 9.55 -1.46 -0.70
CA THR A 514 10.97 -1.14 -0.87
C THR A 514 11.81 -1.47 0.37
N GLU A 515 11.27 -1.23 1.57
CA GLU A 515 11.88 -1.63 2.83
C GLU A 515 12.01 -3.16 2.95
N LEU A 516 10.95 -3.86 2.59
CA LEU A 516 10.95 -5.32 2.68
C LEU A 516 11.86 -5.98 1.63
N LEU A 517 12.04 -5.40 0.46
CA LEU A 517 13.00 -5.88 -0.54
C LEU A 517 14.46 -5.66 -0.10
N ASP A 518 14.77 -4.53 0.55
CA ASP A 518 16.09 -4.28 1.15
C ASP A 518 16.38 -5.29 2.29
N PHE A 519 15.40 -5.53 3.15
CA PHE A 519 15.47 -6.56 4.19
C PHE A 519 15.66 -7.96 3.61
N ASP A 520 14.89 -8.34 2.60
CA ASP A 520 14.98 -9.67 1.96
C ASP A 520 16.34 -9.91 1.28
N HIS A 521 17.01 -8.86 0.82
CA HIS A 521 18.39 -8.96 0.36
C HIS A 521 19.31 -9.43 1.49
N VAL A 522 19.13 -8.93 2.71
CA VAL A 522 19.89 -9.39 3.90
C VAL A 522 19.50 -10.81 4.30
N VAL A 523 18.22 -11.19 4.15
CA VAL A 523 17.79 -12.60 4.33
C VAL A 523 18.59 -13.52 3.40
N GLY A 524 18.75 -13.14 2.13
CA GLY A 524 19.56 -13.90 1.18
C GLY A 524 21.02 -14.05 1.60
N LYS A 525 21.63 -13.00 2.15
CA LYS A 525 23.00 -13.05 2.72
C LYS A 525 23.10 -13.98 3.93
N ALA A 526 22.12 -13.93 4.83
CA ALA A 526 22.06 -14.80 6.00
C ALA A 526 21.93 -16.28 5.59
N MET A 527 21.07 -16.59 4.63
CA MET A 527 20.94 -17.94 4.07
C MET A 527 22.24 -18.43 3.44
N LYS A 528 22.91 -17.56 2.66
CA LYS A 528 24.22 -17.89 2.07
C LYS A 528 25.25 -18.21 3.14
N PHE A 529 25.34 -17.38 4.18
CA PHE A 529 26.25 -17.65 5.30
C PHE A 529 25.93 -18.96 6.01
N ALA A 530 24.64 -19.29 6.21
CA ALA A 530 24.21 -20.56 6.81
C ALA A 530 24.64 -21.77 5.97
N ASP A 531 24.56 -21.69 4.65
CA ASP A 531 25.03 -22.74 3.74
C ASP A 531 26.56 -22.90 3.78
N ASP A 532 27.30 -21.82 3.78
CA ASP A 532 28.77 -21.82 3.82
C ASP A 532 29.28 -22.33 5.18
N ASN A 533 28.71 -21.87 6.28
CA ASN A 533 29.12 -22.17 7.64
C ASN A 533 28.59 -23.52 8.14
N LYS A 534 27.40 -23.95 7.74
CA LYS A 534 26.71 -25.21 8.11
C LYS A 534 26.34 -25.36 9.59
N GLU A 535 26.58 -24.37 10.43
CA GLU A 535 26.34 -24.36 11.89
C GLU A 535 25.47 -23.15 12.29
N THR A 536 24.81 -22.51 11.33
CA THR A 536 24.00 -21.33 11.55
C THR A 536 22.53 -21.61 11.30
N LEU A 537 21.68 -21.26 12.25
CA LEU A 537 20.23 -21.20 12.12
C LEU A 537 19.84 -19.76 11.78
N VAL A 538 19.05 -19.58 10.74
CA VAL A 538 18.43 -18.30 10.36
C VAL A 538 16.95 -18.37 10.67
N VAL A 539 16.41 -17.37 11.36
CA VAL A 539 14.99 -17.24 11.69
C VAL A 539 14.52 -15.86 11.25
N VAL A 540 13.41 -15.81 10.55
CA VAL A 540 12.75 -14.57 10.09
C VAL A 540 11.35 -14.54 10.70
N VAL A 541 11.01 -13.50 11.46
CA VAL A 541 9.70 -13.36 12.09
C VAL A 541 9.38 -11.88 12.34
N GLY A 542 8.18 -11.42 11.95
CA GLY A 542 7.66 -10.11 12.36
C GLY A 542 7.13 -10.16 13.80
N ASP A 543 7.29 -9.09 14.53
CA ASP A 543 6.81 -8.96 15.91
C ASP A 543 5.29 -8.78 15.98
N HIS A 544 4.68 -8.13 14.98
CA HIS A 544 3.24 -8.00 14.72
C HIS A 544 2.98 -7.74 13.23
N GLU A 545 1.74 -7.52 12.86
CA GLU A 545 1.33 -6.99 11.56
C GLU A 545 0.83 -5.55 11.71
N THR A 546 1.10 -4.69 10.72
CA THR A 546 0.68 -3.29 10.69
C THR A 546 -0.03 -2.93 9.40
N GLY A 547 -1.13 -2.17 9.54
CA GLY A 547 -1.89 -1.63 8.44
C GLY A 547 -3.07 -2.47 7.97
N GLY A 548 -3.13 -3.75 8.35
CA GLY A 548 -4.17 -4.66 7.87
C GLY A 548 -4.20 -4.73 6.34
N LEU A 549 -3.04 -4.97 5.73
CA LEU A 549 -2.89 -4.97 4.28
C LEU A 549 -3.67 -6.12 3.63
N THR A 550 -4.44 -5.79 2.61
CA THR A 550 -5.03 -6.74 1.66
C THR A 550 -4.53 -6.46 0.26
N LEU A 551 -4.26 -7.50 -0.52
CA LEU A 551 -3.82 -7.36 -1.90
C LEU A 551 -5.03 -7.52 -2.82
N LEU A 552 -5.30 -6.50 -3.63
CA LEU A 552 -6.49 -6.42 -4.46
C LEU A 552 -6.21 -6.82 -5.91
N ASP A 553 -4.99 -6.50 -6.39
CA ASP A 553 -4.54 -6.87 -7.73
C ASP A 553 -3.01 -6.82 -7.81
N GLY A 554 -2.43 -7.35 -8.90
CA GLY A 554 -1.00 -7.32 -9.13
C GLY A 554 -0.57 -8.19 -10.30
N SER A 555 0.68 -8.02 -10.72
CA SER A 555 1.27 -8.79 -11.81
C SER A 555 2.66 -9.30 -11.44
N LEU A 556 2.77 -10.59 -11.25
CA LEU A 556 4.07 -11.26 -11.09
C LEU A 556 4.96 -11.10 -12.32
N LYS A 557 4.39 -10.95 -13.51
CA LYS A 557 5.14 -10.75 -14.76
C LYS A 557 5.72 -9.35 -14.85
N GLU A 558 4.90 -8.35 -14.53
CA GLU A 558 5.24 -6.93 -14.68
C GLU A 558 5.87 -6.32 -13.42
N GLY A 559 5.72 -6.97 -12.26
CA GLY A 559 6.27 -6.52 -10.99
C GLY A 559 5.54 -5.32 -10.40
N TRP A 560 4.20 -5.28 -10.49
CA TRP A 560 3.39 -4.29 -9.82
C TRP A 560 2.35 -4.95 -8.90
N VAL A 561 1.94 -4.21 -7.87
CA VAL A 561 0.97 -4.67 -6.88
C VAL A 561 0.06 -3.51 -6.48
N PHE A 562 -1.21 -3.83 -6.27
CA PHE A 562 -2.21 -2.93 -5.74
C PHE A 562 -2.76 -3.51 -4.44
N GLY A 563 -2.68 -2.72 -3.35
CA GLY A 563 -3.15 -3.11 -2.03
C GLY A 563 -4.17 -2.13 -1.47
N ASN A 564 -4.76 -2.51 -0.35
CA ASN A 564 -5.59 -1.63 0.46
C ASN A 564 -5.32 -1.90 1.93
N PHE A 565 -5.25 -0.85 2.73
CA PHE A 565 -5.04 -0.91 4.17
C PHE A 565 -6.37 -0.69 4.91
N SER A 566 -6.64 -1.53 5.91
CA SER A 566 -7.86 -1.43 6.72
C SER A 566 -7.71 -0.50 7.91
N THR A 567 -6.48 -0.25 8.36
CA THR A 567 -6.13 0.60 9.50
C THR A 567 -4.77 1.27 9.26
N ASN A 568 -4.42 2.23 10.09
CA ASN A 568 -3.06 2.78 10.21
C ASN A 568 -2.38 2.34 11.52
N ASP A 569 -2.85 1.28 12.13
CA ASP A 569 -2.39 0.75 13.41
C ASP A 569 -2.02 -0.73 13.26
N HIS A 570 -1.53 -1.34 14.34
CA HIS A 570 -1.22 -2.76 14.38
C HIS A 570 -2.49 -3.61 14.31
N THR A 571 -2.35 -4.85 13.88
CA THR A 571 -3.40 -5.86 13.90
C THR A 571 -2.96 -7.10 14.67
N SER A 572 -3.92 -7.95 15.03
CA SER A 572 -3.64 -9.21 15.72
C SER A 572 -3.48 -10.40 14.77
N ILE A 573 -3.25 -10.14 13.48
CA ILE A 573 -2.95 -11.20 12.52
C ILE A 573 -1.66 -11.90 12.95
N PRO A 574 -1.63 -13.25 13.04
CA PRO A 574 -0.41 -13.98 13.37
C PRO A 574 0.72 -13.64 12.39
N SER A 575 1.91 -13.32 12.91
CA SER A 575 3.07 -13.04 12.08
C SER A 575 3.65 -14.31 11.45
N SER A 576 4.07 -14.21 10.19
CA SER A 576 4.71 -15.33 9.50
C SER A 576 6.11 -15.58 10.07
N VAL A 577 6.43 -16.85 10.25
CA VAL A 577 7.76 -17.32 10.68
C VAL A 577 8.38 -18.15 9.57
N PHE A 578 9.62 -17.86 9.24
CA PHE A 578 10.40 -18.65 8.30
C PHE A 578 11.74 -19.03 8.93
N ALA A 579 12.23 -20.22 8.65
CA ALA A 579 13.51 -20.64 9.18
C ALA A 579 14.32 -21.43 8.16
N TYR A 580 15.66 -21.32 8.24
CA TYR A 580 16.60 -21.98 7.35
C TYR A 580 17.84 -22.47 8.11
N GLY A 581 18.36 -23.63 7.69
CA GLY A 581 19.54 -24.25 8.29
C GLY A 581 19.21 -25.31 9.34
N PRO A 582 20.17 -25.69 10.20
CA PRO A 582 19.92 -26.70 11.21
C PRO A 582 18.80 -26.29 12.18
N ASN A 583 17.96 -27.25 12.57
CA ASN A 583 16.77 -27.08 13.43
C ASN A 583 15.66 -26.20 12.83
N SER A 584 15.72 -25.80 11.57
CA SER A 584 14.68 -24.96 10.96
C SER A 584 13.26 -25.57 11.08
N LYS A 585 13.12 -26.90 11.02
CA LYS A 585 11.83 -27.60 11.13
C LYS A 585 11.09 -27.35 12.47
N GLU A 586 11.80 -26.96 13.52
CA GLU A 586 11.19 -26.64 14.82
C GLU A 586 10.31 -25.39 14.75
N PHE A 587 10.49 -24.54 13.73
CA PHE A 587 9.75 -23.28 13.54
C PHE A 587 8.50 -23.46 12.67
N THR A 588 7.96 -24.66 12.52
CA THR A 588 6.74 -24.95 11.78
C THR A 588 5.51 -24.98 12.69
N GLY A 589 4.33 -24.71 12.12
CA GLY A 589 3.06 -24.72 12.84
C GLY A 589 2.68 -23.35 13.43
N LEU A 590 1.63 -23.34 14.23
CA LEU A 590 1.13 -22.16 14.94
C LEU A 590 1.54 -22.24 16.43
N PHE A 591 2.25 -21.22 16.92
CA PHE A 591 2.76 -21.22 18.30
C PHE A 591 2.78 -19.80 18.90
N GLU A 592 3.02 -19.70 20.20
CA GLU A 592 3.16 -18.42 20.90
C GLU A 592 4.50 -17.74 20.51
N ASN A 593 4.54 -16.41 20.46
CA ASN A 593 5.76 -15.67 20.15
C ASN A 593 6.92 -15.96 21.14
N THR A 594 6.60 -16.32 22.38
CA THR A 594 7.59 -16.77 23.39
C THR A 594 8.36 -18.04 22.99
N GLU A 595 7.78 -18.86 22.11
CA GLU A 595 8.43 -20.08 21.63
C GLU A 595 9.61 -19.80 20.70
N ILE A 596 9.71 -18.63 20.08
CA ILE A 596 10.90 -18.22 19.30
C ILE A 596 12.15 -18.28 20.19
N PHE A 597 12.08 -17.70 21.40
CA PHE A 597 13.17 -17.80 22.37
C PHE A 597 13.50 -19.25 22.74
N ASN A 598 12.51 -20.03 23.11
CA ASN A 598 12.69 -21.42 23.55
C ASN A 598 13.33 -22.28 22.45
N LYS A 599 12.91 -22.12 21.21
CA LYS A 599 13.45 -22.84 20.05
C LYS A 599 14.90 -22.41 19.75
N ILE A 600 15.24 -21.13 19.87
CA ILE A 600 16.60 -20.62 19.74
C ILE A 600 17.50 -21.19 20.84
N MET A 601 17.07 -21.18 22.11
CA MET A 601 17.83 -21.73 23.22
C MET A 601 18.05 -23.24 23.04
N THR A 602 17.05 -23.98 22.63
CA THR A 602 17.13 -25.40 22.30
C THR A 602 18.14 -25.65 21.18
N ALA A 603 18.13 -24.86 20.12
CA ALA A 603 19.05 -24.98 18.99
C ALA A 603 20.52 -24.77 19.45
N TYR A 604 20.76 -23.86 20.38
CA TYR A 604 22.07 -23.67 21.02
C TYR A 604 22.46 -24.83 22.00
N GLY A 605 21.48 -25.70 22.34
CA GLY A 605 21.69 -26.73 23.40
C GLY A 605 21.82 -26.10 24.79
N ILE A 606 21.14 -24.95 25.02
CA ILE A 606 21.04 -24.28 26.31
C ILE A 606 19.66 -24.63 26.90
N GLN A 607 19.66 -25.36 28.01
CA GLN A 607 18.44 -25.63 28.78
C GLN A 607 18.20 -24.49 29.77
N LYS A 608 16.91 -24.13 29.94
CA LYS A 608 16.46 -23.20 30.99
C LYS A 608 16.73 -23.78 32.37
#